data_464c92e8dcd86d12cec5709496d19b05
#
_entry.id   464c92e8dcd86d12cec5709496d19b05
#
_cell.length_a   1.000
_cell.length_b   1.000
_cell.length_c   1.000
_cell.angle_alpha   90.00
_cell.angle_beta   90.00
_cell.angle_gamma   90.00
#
_symmetry.space_group_name_H-M   'P 1'
#
loop_
_entity.id
_entity.type
_entity.pdbx_description
1 polymer ?
#
loop_
_entity_poly.entity_id
_entity_poly.type
_entity_poly.pdbx_seq_one_letter_code
_entity_poly.pdbx_strand_id
1 'polypeptide(L)'
;IFDALNDVDNVKSTIRYVKKFGGKADCAICYTIDPHHSPVERIKAALHGRPLHKPVFTNEYFLNKALQLESLGADMITLKDMSGLIPPARTAELVRLFKKSLKVPVDFHTHCTPGYGLASVVSAIINGVDIVDTNIWNFAGGPAAPAVELVYIFCKKLGIELDLDMDAIAKINKELLTIRKELSAFDTAKKFPRPFNPVEDSFPAEIDRFFNDAIEAARKDKEDDLLLY
;
A
#
# COMPACT_ATOMS: atom_id res chain seq x y z
N ILE A 1 -13.04 5.86 6.23
CA ILE A 1 -13.76 4.91 7.11
C ILE A 1 -13.29 3.52 6.75
N PHE A 2 -12.73 2.75 7.69
CA PHE A 2 -12.30 1.39 7.40
C PHE A 2 -12.41 0.47 8.63
N ASP A 3 -12.45 -0.81 8.38
CA ASP A 3 -12.21 -1.88 9.35
C ASP A 3 -10.99 -2.68 8.88
N ALA A 4 -10.02 -2.93 9.76
CA ALA A 4 -8.75 -3.58 9.40
C ALA A 4 -8.93 -5.04 8.89
N LEU A 5 -10.04 -5.68 9.25
CA LEU A 5 -10.39 -7.04 8.81
C LEU A 5 -11.42 -7.04 7.67
N ASN A 6 -11.74 -5.86 7.12
CA ASN A 6 -12.75 -5.66 6.08
C ASN A 6 -14.15 -6.16 6.49
N ASP A 7 -14.50 -6.03 7.78
CA ASP A 7 -15.86 -6.27 8.23
C ASP A 7 -16.75 -5.07 7.90
N VAL A 8 -17.56 -5.23 6.87
CA VAL A 8 -18.46 -4.18 6.37
C VAL A 8 -19.54 -3.83 7.40
N ASP A 9 -19.92 -4.75 8.26
CA ASP A 9 -20.95 -4.49 9.28
C ASP A 9 -20.48 -3.48 10.33
N ASN A 10 -19.18 -3.49 10.63
CA ASN A 10 -18.58 -2.54 11.59
C ASN A 10 -18.61 -1.09 11.08
N VAL A 11 -18.65 -0.84 9.78
CA VAL A 11 -18.58 0.51 9.21
C VAL A 11 -19.94 1.11 8.81
N LYS A 12 -21.00 0.29 8.75
CA LYS A 12 -22.35 0.72 8.31
C LYS A 12 -22.88 1.93 9.06
N SER A 13 -22.78 1.91 10.40
CA SER A 13 -23.28 3.02 11.22
C SER A 13 -22.49 4.30 10.97
N THR A 14 -21.16 4.19 10.83
CA THR A 14 -20.28 5.33 10.57
C THR A 14 -20.62 5.98 9.22
N ILE A 15 -20.76 5.20 8.16
CA ILE A 15 -21.17 5.69 6.83
C ILE A 15 -22.48 6.46 6.95
N ARG A 16 -23.50 5.87 7.59
CA ARG A 16 -24.81 6.52 7.78
C ARG A 16 -24.71 7.85 8.52
N TYR A 17 -23.89 7.92 9.57
CA TYR A 17 -23.75 9.16 10.35
C TYR A 17 -22.96 10.23 9.57
N VAL A 18 -21.88 9.87 8.89
CA VAL A 18 -21.14 10.80 8.03
C VAL A 18 -22.09 11.41 7.00
N LYS A 19 -22.88 10.59 6.29
CA LYS A 19 -23.87 11.04 5.30
C LYS A 19 -24.96 11.92 5.93
N LYS A 20 -25.48 11.51 7.11
CA LYS A 20 -26.52 12.26 7.82
C LYS A 20 -26.08 13.69 8.15
N PHE A 21 -24.81 13.91 8.46
CA PHE A 21 -24.25 15.21 8.79
C PHE A 21 -23.62 15.94 7.60
N GLY A 22 -23.88 15.49 6.37
CA GLY A 22 -23.44 16.15 5.14
C GLY A 22 -21.97 15.92 4.79
N GLY A 23 -21.30 14.98 5.44
CA GLY A 23 -19.92 14.59 5.13
C GLY A 23 -19.85 13.68 3.91
N LYS A 24 -18.64 13.56 3.35
CA LYS A 24 -18.29 12.57 2.32
C LYS A 24 -17.75 11.32 2.99
N ALA A 25 -18.30 10.17 2.62
CA ALA A 25 -17.88 8.87 3.15
C ALA A 25 -16.86 8.24 2.20
N ASP A 26 -15.58 8.46 2.47
CA ASP A 26 -14.52 7.66 1.88
C ASP A 26 -14.38 6.36 2.66
N CYS A 27 -14.57 5.23 1.98
CA CYS A 27 -14.57 3.91 2.59
C CYS A 27 -13.44 3.06 2.03
N ALA A 28 -12.59 2.57 2.93
CA ALA A 28 -11.40 1.86 2.53
C ALA A 28 -11.54 0.34 2.70
N ILE A 29 -10.94 -0.38 1.77
CA ILE A 29 -10.74 -1.83 1.81
C ILE A 29 -9.26 -2.08 2.07
N CYS A 30 -8.96 -2.73 3.19
CA CYS A 30 -7.60 -3.05 3.57
C CYS A 30 -7.07 -4.19 2.69
N TYR A 31 -5.98 -3.93 1.99
CA TYR A 31 -5.28 -4.95 1.23
C TYR A 31 -4.54 -5.90 2.17
N THR A 32 -4.61 -7.16 1.85
CA THR A 32 -3.87 -8.23 2.52
C THR A 32 -3.69 -9.40 1.56
N ILE A 33 -2.86 -10.35 1.93
CA ILE A 33 -2.55 -11.55 1.14
C ILE A 33 -2.83 -12.80 1.95
N ASP A 34 -3.12 -13.89 1.26
CA ASP A 34 -3.19 -15.21 1.88
C ASP A 34 -1.78 -15.68 2.28
N PRO A 35 -1.66 -16.54 3.30
CA PRO A 35 -0.39 -17.16 3.62
C PRO A 35 0.19 -17.90 2.41
N HIS A 36 1.46 -17.67 2.12
CA HIS A 36 2.15 -18.41 1.07
C HIS A 36 2.40 -19.85 1.52
N HIS A 37 2.13 -20.78 0.60
CA HIS A 37 2.40 -22.19 0.80
C HIS A 37 3.26 -22.71 -0.33
N SER A 38 4.44 -23.19 0.01
CA SER A 38 5.36 -23.79 -0.94
C SER A 38 4.76 -25.04 -1.62
N PRO A 39 5.21 -25.40 -2.82
CA PRO A 39 4.77 -26.63 -3.49
C PRO A 39 4.93 -27.87 -2.62
N VAL A 40 5.99 -27.93 -1.80
CA VAL A 40 6.25 -29.06 -0.89
C VAL A 40 5.21 -29.13 0.22
N GLU A 41 4.83 -27.99 0.79
CA GLU A 41 3.78 -27.93 1.82
C GLU A 41 2.42 -28.32 1.25
N ARG A 42 2.12 -27.89 0.02
CA ARG A 42 0.89 -28.30 -0.68
C ARG A 42 0.82 -29.80 -0.88
N ILE A 43 1.92 -30.43 -1.30
CA ILE A 43 2.01 -31.89 -1.46
C ILE A 43 1.89 -32.60 -0.10
N LYS A 44 2.60 -32.13 0.92
CA LYS A 44 2.52 -32.69 2.27
C LYS A 44 1.10 -32.60 2.84
N ALA A 45 0.44 -31.46 2.69
CA ALA A 45 -0.92 -31.24 3.14
C ALA A 45 -1.90 -32.22 2.45
N ALA A 46 -1.74 -32.40 1.15
CA ALA A 46 -2.55 -33.35 0.37
C ALA A 46 -2.33 -34.80 0.82
N LEU A 47 -1.07 -35.21 1.03
CA LEU A 47 -0.72 -36.55 1.49
C LEU A 47 -1.25 -36.88 2.92
N HIS A 48 -1.35 -35.87 3.78
CA HIS A 48 -1.85 -36.03 5.15
C HIS A 48 -3.37 -35.76 5.29
N GLY A 49 -4.09 -35.58 4.18
CA GLY A 49 -5.52 -35.30 4.22
C GLY A 49 -5.88 -33.97 4.90
N ARG A 50 -4.95 -33.04 4.98
CA ARG A 50 -5.14 -31.68 5.53
C ARG A 50 -5.19 -30.70 4.38
N PRO A 51 -6.37 -30.42 3.80
CA PRO A 51 -6.48 -29.48 2.69
C PRO A 51 -6.03 -28.09 3.17
N LEU A 52 -5.14 -27.45 2.41
CA LEU A 52 -4.82 -26.05 2.60
C LEU A 52 -6.06 -25.20 2.30
N HIS A 53 -6.20 -24.11 3.01
CA HIS A 53 -7.30 -23.19 2.76
C HIS A 53 -7.23 -22.67 1.31
N LYS A 54 -8.40 -22.54 0.67
CA LYS A 54 -8.47 -21.86 -0.63
C LYS A 54 -8.10 -20.40 -0.46
N PRO A 55 -7.48 -19.77 -1.46
CA PRO A 55 -7.21 -18.34 -1.43
C PRO A 55 -8.49 -17.55 -1.13
N VAL A 56 -8.42 -16.66 -0.15
CA VAL A 56 -9.50 -15.78 0.27
C VAL A 56 -9.37 -14.40 -0.39
N PHE A 57 -8.16 -13.84 -0.39
CA PHE A 57 -7.90 -12.47 -0.80
C PHE A 57 -7.69 -12.34 -2.32
N THR A 58 -8.70 -12.78 -3.05
CA THR A 58 -8.76 -12.75 -4.52
C THR A 58 -9.26 -11.40 -5.04
N ASN A 59 -9.15 -11.15 -6.34
CA ASN A 59 -9.73 -9.98 -7.00
C ASN A 59 -11.23 -9.86 -6.72
N GLU A 60 -11.93 -10.98 -6.74
CA GLU A 60 -13.36 -11.04 -6.48
C GLU A 60 -13.68 -10.65 -5.03
N TYR A 61 -12.86 -11.08 -4.07
CA TYR A 61 -13.02 -10.67 -2.67
C TYR A 61 -12.96 -9.15 -2.54
N PHE A 62 -11.90 -8.50 -3.06
CA PHE A 62 -11.74 -7.05 -2.95
C PHE A 62 -12.84 -6.30 -3.69
N LEU A 63 -13.21 -6.75 -4.89
CA LEU A 63 -14.32 -6.16 -5.63
C LEU A 63 -15.66 -6.28 -4.90
N ASN A 64 -15.96 -7.44 -4.34
CA ASN A 64 -17.21 -7.65 -3.59
C ASN A 64 -17.29 -6.73 -2.36
N LYS A 65 -16.18 -6.54 -1.65
CA LYS A 65 -16.13 -5.60 -0.52
C LYS A 65 -16.33 -4.15 -0.99
N ALA A 66 -15.72 -3.76 -2.10
CA ALA A 66 -15.91 -2.44 -2.71
C ALA A 66 -17.37 -2.16 -3.08
N LEU A 67 -18.00 -3.10 -3.75
CA LEU A 67 -19.42 -3.00 -4.15
C LEU A 67 -20.36 -2.95 -2.94
N GLN A 68 -20.06 -3.70 -1.86
CA GLN A 68 -20.83 -3.63 -0.62
C GLN A 68 -20.74 -2.24 0.01
N LEU A 69 -19.54 -1.66 0.11
CA LEU A 69 -19.35 -0.31 0.65
C LEU A 69 -20.03 0.76 -0.22
N GLU A 70 -19.92 0.65 -1.55
CA GLU A 70 -20.64 1.53 -2.48
C GLU A 70 -22.16 1.44 -2.27
N SER A 71 -22.71 0.23 -2.13
CA SER A 71 -24.13 0.01 -1.88
C SER A 71 -24.62 0.60 -0.55
N LEU A 72 -23.73 0.75 0.43
CA LEU A 72 -24.01 1.40 1.73
C LEU A 72 -23.96 2.93 1.65
N GLY A 73 -23.61 3.50 0.50
CA GLY A 73 -23.56 4.94 0.27
C GLY A 73 -22.19 5.56 0.41
N ALA A 74 -21.11 4.80 0.27
CA ALA A 74 -19.77 5.36 0.14
C ALA A 74 -19.74 6.34 -1.04
N ASP A 75 -19.11 7.50 -0.85
CA ASP A 75 -18.89 8.51 -1.89
C ASP A 75 -17.59 8.26 -2.65
N MET A 76 -16.69 7.44 -2.11
CA MET A 76 -15.39 7.08 -2.65
C MET A 76 -14.95 5.74 -2.06
N ILE A 77 -14.17 4.99 -2.81
CA ILE A 77 -13.58 3.72 -2.35
C ILE A 77 -12.06 3.81 -2.40
N THR A 78 -11.43 3.62 -1.26
CA THR A 78 -9.97 3.54 -1.14
C THR A 78 -9.50 2.10 -1.12
N LEU A 79 -8.62 1.73 -2.05
CA LEU A 79 -7.78 0.53 -1.91
C LEU A 79 -6.64 0.87 -0.96
N LYS A 80 -6.70 0.35 0.28
CA LYS A 80 -5.81 0.72 1.38
C LYS A 80 -4.77 -0.35 1.65
N ASP A 81 -3.54 -0.06 1.27
CA ASP A 81 -2.38 -0.91 1.51
C ASP A 81 -1.56 -0.36 2.69
N MET A 82 -1.96 -0.70 3.90
CA MET A 82 -1.34 -0.20 5.15
C MET A 82 0.11 -0.65 5.34
N SER A 83 0.50 -1.75 4.73
CA SER A 83 1.83 -2.34 4.92
C SER A 83 2.75 -2.13 3.72
N GLY A 84 2.25 -1.53 2.63
CA GLY A 84 3.01 -1.30 1.41
C GLY A 84 3.31 -2.59 0.62
N LEU A 85 2.49 -3.62 0.78
CA LEU A 85 2.73 -4.97 0.24
C LEU A 85 2.27 -5.14 -1.22
N ILE A 86 1.45 -4.22 -1.72
CA ILE A 86 0.87 -4.38 -3.05
C ILE A 86 1.89 -4.04 -4.14
N PRO A 87 2.32 -5.00 -4.96
CA PRO A 87 3.27 -4.73 -6.05
C PRO A 87 2.58 -3.98 -7.20
N PRO A 88 3.35 -3.28 -8.06
CA PRO A 88 2.81 -2.46 -9.15
C PRO A 88 1.88 -3.23 -10.11
N ALA A 89 2.20 -4.49 -10.43
CA ALA A 89 1.36 -5.31 -11.30
C ALA A 89 -0.01 -5.59 -10.67
N ARG A 90 -0.03 -5.92 -9.38
CA ARG A 90 -1.27 -6.18 -8.62
C ARG A 90 -2.09 -4.91 -8.44
N THR A 91 -1.43 -3.76 -8.22
CA THR A 91 -2.07 -2.45 -8.17
C THR A 91 -2.80 -2.16 -9.49
N ALA A 92 -2.11 -2.33 -10.62
CA ALA A 92 -2.68 -2.14 -11.95
C ALA A 92 -3.94 -2.99 -12.17
N GLU A 93 -3.89 -4.25 -11.75
CA GLU A 93 -4.99 -5.19 -11.89
C GLU A 93 -6.22 -4.75 -11.08
N LEU A 94 -6.04 -4.46 -9.78
CA LEU A 94 -7.13 -4.07 -8.90
C LEU A 94 -7.70 -2.70 -9.25
N VAL A 95 -6.86 -1.72 -9.59
CA VAL A 95 -7.33 -0.39 -10.00
C VAL A 95 -8.19 -0.50 -11.27
N ARG A 96 -7.72 -1.20 -12.31
CA ARG A 96 -8.54 -1.42 -13.52
C ARG A 96 -9.86 -2.12 -13.22
N LEU A 97 -9.85 -3.12 -12.33
CA LEU A 97 -11.05 -3.83 -11.93
C LEU A 97 -12.06 -2.91 -11.23
N PHE A 98 -11.58 -2.09 -10.27
CA PHE A 98 -12.42 -1.14 -9.54
C PHE A 98 -12.96 -0.06 -10.48
N LYS A 99 -12.12 0.55 -11.31
CA LYS A 99 -12.53 1.57 -12.28
C LYS A 99 -13.57 1.06 -13.28
N LYS A 100 -13.53 -0.21 -13.64
CA LYS A 100 -14.53 -0.83 -14.54
C LYS A 100 -15.86 -1.10 -13.82
N SER A 101 -15.84 -1.35 -12.52
CA SER A 101 -16.98 -1.94 -11.79
C SER A 101 -17.68 -0.96 -10.86
N LEU A 102 -16.97 0.02 -10.31
CA LEU A 102 -17.52 1.02 -9.39
C LEU A 102 -17.99 2.27 -10.12
N LYS A 103 -18.96 2.95 -9.53
CA LYS A 103 -19.52 4.22 -10.03
C LYS A 103 -18.94 5.44 -9.29
N VAL A 104 -18.34 5.21 -8.12
CA VAL A 104 -17.70 6.23 -7.29
C VAL A 104 -16.21 6.32 -7.60
N PRO A 105 -15.56 7.46 -7.30
CA PRO A 105 -14.11 7.59 -7.44
C PRO A 105 -13.35 6.52 -6.66
N VAL A 106 -12.21 6.13 -7.20
CA VAL A 106 -11.27 5.17 -6.60
C VAL A 106 -10.04 5.94 -6.13
N ASP A 107 -9.70 5.75 -4.85
CA ASP A 107 -8.48 6.23 -4.24
C ASP A 107 -7.50 5.06 -3.99
N PHE A 108 -6.22 5.34 -4.07
CA PHE A 108 -5.16 4.39 -3.75
C PHE A 108 -4.24 4.93 -2.65
N HIS A 109 -4.24 4.24 -1.53
CA HIS A 109 -3.41 4.53 -0.36
C HIS A 109 -2.40 3.41 -0.15
N THR A 110 -1.11 3.75 -0.09
CA THR A 110 -0.04 2.79 0.22
C THR A 110 1.09 3.42 1.01
N HIS A 111 1.93 2.59 1.61
CA HIS A 111 3.13 2.96 2.35
C HIS A 111 4.39 2.52 1.60
N CYS A 112 5.53 3.12 1.93
CA CYS A 112 6.81 2.82 1.27
C CYS A 112 7.68 1.83 2.06
N THR A 113 7.15 1.21 3.10
CA THR A 113 7.95 0.41 4.06
C THR A 113 8.79 -0.66 3.38
N PRO A 114 8.24 -1.56 2.53
CA PRO A 114 9.02 -2.58 1.84
C PRO A 114 9.62 -2.11 0.50
N GLY A 115 9.30 -0.88 0.04
CA GLY A 115 9.89 -0.28 -1.15
C GLY A 115 8.96 -0.15 -2.37
N TYR A 116 7.78 -0.76 -2.41
CA TYR A 116 6.87 -0.68 -3.57
C TYR A 116 6.14 0.64 -3.72
N GLY A 117 5.90 1.39 -2.63
CA GLY A 117 4.95 2.48 -2.54
C GLY A 117 4.93 3.44 -3.75
N LEU A 118 6.07 4.03 -4.12
CA LEU A 118 6.11 4.96 -5.26
C LEU A 118 5.81 4.25 -6.59
N ALA A 119 6.37 3.06 -6.81
CA ALA A 119 6.15 2.32 -8.06
C ALA A 119 4.68 1.89 -8.19
N SER A 120 4.05 1.50 -7.10
CA SER A 120 2.63 1.12 -7.06
C SER A 120 1.72 2.32 -7.25
N VAL A 121 2.04 3.50 -6.67
CA VAL A 121 1.30 4.75 -6.94
C VAL A 121 1.38 5.14 -8.41
N VAL A 122 2.57 5.11 -9.02
CA VAL A 122 2.72 5.39 -10.45
C VAL A 122 1.93 4.39 -11.29
N SER A 123 1.94 3.11 -10.92
CA SER A 123 1.13 2.08 -11.57
C SER A 123 -0.37 2.37 -11.44
N ALA A 124 -0.85 2.78 -10.27
CA ALA A 124 -2.25 3.17 -10.06
C ALA A 124 -2.65 4.34 -10.98
N ILE A 125 -1.82 5.38 -11.06
CA ILE A 125 -2.06 6.56 -11.90
C ILE A 125 -2.16 6.18 -13.38
N ILE A 126 -1.21 5.38 -13.90
CA ILE A 126 -1.22 4.90 -15.30
C ILE A 126 -2.49 4.09 -15.61
N ASN A 127 -3.04 3.42 -14.60
CA ASN A 127 -4.23 2.58 -14.75
C ASN A 127 -5.54 3.28 -14.40
N GLY A 128 -5.51 4.62 -14.23
CA GLY A 128 -6.69 5.47 -14.18
C GLY A 128 -7.33 5.61 -12.80
N VAL A 129 -6.57 5.46 -11.73
CA VAL A 129 -7.03 5.84 -10.39
C VAL A 129 -7.41 7.33 -10.36
N ASP A 130 -8.43 7.69 -9.58
CA ASP A 130 -8.89 9.08 -9.51
C ASP A 130 -8.10 9.89 -8.49
N ILE A 131 -7.68 9.26 -7.40
CA ILE A 131 -7.01 9.90 -6.27
C ILE A 131 -5.85 9.00 -5.82
N VAL A 132 -4.79 9.60 -5.32
CA VAL A 132 -3.69 8.92 -4.64
C VAL A 132 -3.30 9.67 -3.39
N ASP A 133 -3.08 8.95 -2.30
CA ASP A 133 -2.57 9.51 -1.06
C ASP A 133 -1.07 9.70 -1.10
N THR A 134 -0.60 10.87 -0.68
CA THR A 134 0.81 11.23 -0.67
C THR A 134 1.19 11.99 0.59
N ASN A 135 2.49 12.08 0.86
CA ASN A 135 3.04 12.95 1.88
C ASN A 135 3.98 13.98 1.26
N ILE A 136 4.26 15.06 1.98
CA ILE A 136 5.28 16.04 1.58
C ILE A 136 6.67 15.51 1.95
N TRP A 137 7.68 15.77 1.13
CA TRP A 137 9.03 15.18 1.12
C TRP A 137 9.61 14.88 2.50
N ASN A 138 9.64 15.87 3.41
CA ASN A 138 10.28 15.68 4.72
C ASN A 138 9.56 14.67 5.63
N PHE A 139 8.32 14.29 5.32
CA PHE A 139 7.52 13.30 6.04
C PHE A 139 7.09 12.13 5.16
N ALA A 140 7.66 12.00 3.96
CA ALA A 140 7.36 10.93 3.01
C ALA A 140 8.37 9.77 3.09
N GLY A 141 7.97 8.63 2.52
CA GLY A 141 8.83 7.46 2.40
C GLY A 141 8.96 6.64 3.69
N GLY A 142 9.63 5.51 3.63
CA GLY A 142 9.68 4.57 4.74
C GLY A 142 8.28 4.14 5.18
N PRO A 143 7.90 4.28 6.46
CA PRO A 143 6.57 3.91 6.95
C PRO A 143 5.46 4.88 6.53
N ALA A 144 5.75 5.90 5.75
CA ALA A 144 4.79 6.87 5.23
C ALA A 144 4.49 6.62 3.74
N ALA A 145 3.52 7.38 3.19
CA ALA A 145 3.21 7.35 1.77
C ALA A 145 4.34 7.98 0.91
N PRO A 146 4.32 7.78 -0.41
CA PRO A 146 5.26 8.42 -1.33
C PRO A 146 5.20 9.94 -1.28
N ALA A 147 6.32 10.59 -1.61
CA ALA A 147 6.39 12.04 -1.68
C ALA A 147 5.60 12.57 -2.89
N VAL A 148 4.75 13.57 -2.64
CA VAL A 148 3.97 14.26 -3.70
C VAL A 148 4.89 14.85 -4.76
N GLU A 149 6.07 15.33 -4.38
CA GLU A 149 7.06 15.90 -5.29
C GLU A 149 7.55 14.86 -6.31
N LEU A 150 7.75 13.61 -5.89
CA LEU A 150 8.13 12.52 -6.80
C LEU A 150 6.97 12.15 -7.70
N VAL A 151 5.75 12.01 -7.14
CA VAL A 151 4.55 11.72 -7.91
C VAL A 151 4.34 12.79 -8.98
N TYR A 152 4.47 14.07 -8.62
CA TYR A 152 4.37 15.19 -9.56
C TYR A 152 5.39 15.07 -10.72
N ILE A 153 6.65 14.76 -10.41
CA ILE A 153 7.70 14.59 -11.44
C ILE A 153 7.34 13.45 -12.41
N PHE A 154 6.89 12.30 -11.88
CA PHE A 154 6.49 11.17 -12.72
C PHE A 154 5.28 11.50 -13.58
N CYS A 155 4.23 12.13 -13.01
CA CYS A 155 3.06 12.56 -13.75
C CYS A 155 3.43 13.51 -14.89
N LYS A 156 4.27 14.51 -14.62
CA LYS A 156 4.77 15.44 -15.64
C LYS A 156 5.51 14.73 -16.76
N LYS A 157 6.33 13.70 -16.46
CA LYS A 157 7.02 12.90 -17.47
C LYS A 157 6.07 12.02 -18.28
N LEU A 158 4.97 11.61 -17.71
CA LEU A 158 3.91 10.83 -18.37
C LEU A 158 2.90 11.71 -19.13
N GLY A 159 3.07 13.04 -19.12
CA GLY A 159 2.13 13.97 -19.74
C GLY A 159 0.81 14.11 -18.98
N ILE A 160 0.78 13.75 -17.70
CA ILE A 160 -0.37 13.90 -16.81
C ILE A 160 -0.21 15.21 -16.03
N GLU A 161 -1.13 16.12 -16.23
CA GLU A 161 -1.16 17.38 -15.48
C GLU A 161 -1.85 17.17 -14.13
N LEU A 162 -1.19 17.64 -13.07
CA LEU A 162 -1.75 17.70 -11.73
C LEU A 162 -1.97 19.17 -11.36
N ASP A 163 -3.18 19.49 -10.93
CA ASP A 163 -3.53 20.82 -10.40
C ASP A 163 -3.03 20.97 -8.97
N LEU A 164 -1.71 21.13 -8.83
CA LEU A 164 -1.02 21.29 -7.56
C LEU A 164 -0.19 22.57 -7.52
N ASP A 165 -0.35 23.34 -6.46
CA ASP A 165 0.52 24.48 -6.16
C ASP A 165 1.85 23.99 -5.58
N MET A 166 2.81 23.68 -6.47
CA MET A 166 4.12 23.19 -6.08
C MET A 166 4.96 24.24 -5.35
N ASP A 167 4.69 25.54 -5.53
CA ASP A 167 5.36 26.61 -4.79
C ASP A 167 4.87 26.64 -3.33
N ALA A 168 3.58 26.45 -3.10
CA ALA A 168 3.04 26.29 -1.76
C ALA A 168 3.60 25.00 -1.08
N ILE A 169 3.67 23.88 -1.79
CA ILE A 169 4.25 22.62 -1.29
C ILE A 169 5.72 22.84 -0.90
N ALA A 170 6.50 23.53 -1.72
CA ALA A 170 7.90 23.82 -1.41
C ALA A 170 8.08 24.68 -0.14
N LYS A 171 7.21 25.69 0.05
CA LYS A 171 7.18 26.50 1.28
C LYS A 171 6.84 25.66 2.51
N ILE A 172 5.78 24.85 2.42
CA ILE A 172 5.36 23.94 3.50
C ILE A 172 6.51 22.96 3.82
N ASN A 173 7.15 22.38 2.81
CA ASN A 173 8.25 21.43 3.02
C ASN A 173 9.42 22.04 3.79
N LYS A 174 9.71 23.32 3.56
CA LYS A 174 10.73 24.06 4.32
C LYS A 174 10.38 24.16 5.80
N GLU A 175 9.12 24.49 6.13
CA GLU A 175 8.65 24.51 7.52
C GLU A 175 8.65 23.12 8.16
N LEU A 176 8.19 22.10 7.41
CA LEU A 176 8.23 20.71 7.86
C LEU A 176 9.63 20.20 8.19
N LEU A 177 10.66 20.70 7.50
CA LEU A 177 12.06 20.38 7.84
C LEU A 177 12.42 20.87 9.25
N THR A 178 11.95 22.05 9.63
CA THR A 178 12.16 22.61 10.97
C THR A 178 11.46 21.75 12.04
N ILE A 179 10.17 21.45 11.82
CA ILE A 179 9.38 20.57 12.70
C ILE A 179 10.06 19.20 12.83
N ARG A 180 10.53 18.62 11.73
CA ARG A 180 11.21 17.33 11.74
C ARG A 180 12.51 17.36 12.56
N LYS A 181 13.27 18.46 12.52
CA LYS A 181 14.46 18.63 13.36
C LYS A 181 14.10 18.66 14.84
N GLU A 182 13.03 19.34 15.21
CA GLU A 182 12.51 19.37 16.59
C GLU A 182 12.08 17.97 17.07
N LEU A 183 11.47 17.18 16.18
CA LEU A 183 11.04 15.81 16.46
C LEU A 183 12.18 14.77 16.35
N SER A 184 13.42 15.19 16.06
CA SER A 184 14.53 14.27 15.80
C SER A 184 14.84 13.31 16.95
N ALA A 185 14.51 13.66 18.19
CA ALA A 185 14.67 12.79 19.36
C ALA A 185 13.78 11.53 19.28
N PHE A 186 12.65 11.62 18.57
CA PHE A 186 11.67 10.55 18.38
C PHE A 186 11.82 9.84 17.04
N ASP A 187 12.57 10.40 16.09
CA ASP A 187 12.80 9.83 14.76
C ASP A 187 13.97 8.85 14.76
N THR A 188 13.74 7.67 15.30
CA THR A 188 14.80 6.64 15.41
C THR A 188 15.20 6.06 14.06
N ALA A 189 14.31 6.06 13.08
CA ALA A 189 14.55 5.47 11.75
C ALA A 189 15.43 6.35 10.85
N LYS A 190 15.51 7.66 11.13
CA LYS A 190 16.23 8.63 10.30
C LYS A 190 17.26 9.47 11.10
N LYS A 191 17.57 9.09 12.32
CA LYS A 191 18.79 9.57 12.98
C LYS A 191 19.95 9.15 12.10
N PHE A 192 20.49 10.12 11.36
CA PHE A 192 21.65 10.00 10.49
C PHE A 192 22.25 8.59 10.53
N PRO A 193 21.86 7.69 9.63
CA PRO A 193 22.52 6.40 9.61
C PRO A 193 24.01 6.68 9.47
N ARG A 194 24.85 5.98 10.22
CA ARG A 194 26.27 5.97 9.90
C ARG A 194 26.41 5.69 8.41
N PRO A 195 27.44 6.24 7.74
CA PRO A 195 27.68 5.89 6.34
C PRO A 195 27.67 4.37 6.19
N PHE A 196 26.81 3.85 5.33
CA PHE A 196 26.74 2.42 5.04
C PHE A 196 27.76 2.09 3.95
N ASN A 197 28.70 1.23 4.28
CA ASN A 197 29.65 0.67 3.32
C ASN A 197 29.25 -0.79 3.02
N PRO A 198 28.69 -1.10 1.86
CA PRO A 198 28.19 -2.45 1.57
C PRO A 198 29.32 -3.52 1.49
N VAL A 199 30.58 -3.12 1.51
CA VAL A 199 31.74 -4.03 1.54
C VAL A 199 32.12 -4.40 2.98
N GLU A 200 31.97 -3.47 3.91
CA GLU A 200 32.40 -3.62 5.32
C GLU A 200 31.22 -3.85 6.28
N ASP A 201 30.07 -3.34 5.93
CA ASP A 201 28.85 -3.46 6.73
C ASP A 201 28.02 -4.68 6.30
N SER A 202 27.49 -5.38 7.27
CA SER A 202 26.58 -6.51 7.06
C SER A 202 25.26 -6.28 7.80
N PHE A 203 24.24 -7.01 7.42
CA PHE A 203 23.01 -7.07 8.23
C PHE A 203 23.32 -7.72 9.59
N PRO A 204 22.56 -7.38 10.65
CA PRO A 204 22.56 -8.18 11.87
C PRO A 204 22.34 -9.66 11.52
N ALA A 205 23.06 -10.56 12.18
CA ALA A 205 23.08 -11.99 11.83
C ALA A 205 21.67 -12.63 11.76
N GLU A 206 20.75 -12.15 12.59
CA GLU A 206 19.36 -12.61 12.58
C GLU A 206 18.62 -12.17 11.29
N ILE A 207 18.79 -10.92 10.90
CA ILE A 207 18.16 -10.37 9.67
C ILE A 207 18.77 -11.05 8.44
N ASP A 208 20.10 -11.19 8.41
CA ASP A 208 20.81 -11.86 7.32
C ASP A 208 20.32 -13.31 7.13
N ARG A 209 20.11 -14.03 8.23
CA ARG A 209 19.55 -15.39 8.18
C ARG A 209 18.16 -15.42 7.57
N PHE A 210 17.23 -14.56 8.05
CA PHE A 210 15.87 -14.52 7.50
C PHE A 210 15.87 -14.16 6.01
N PHE A 211 16.72 -13.22 5.62
CA PHE A 211 16.84 -12.83 4.23
C PHE A 211 17.34 -13.97 3.33
N ASN A 212 18.34 -14.70 3.80
CA ASN A 212 18.89 -15.86 3.08
C ASN A 212 17.86 -17.00 3.00
N ASP A 213 17.15 -17.27 4.09
CA ASP A 213 16.07 -18.27 4.12
C ASP A 213 14.96 -17.92 3.12
N ALA A 214 14.55 -16.64 3.03
CA ALA A 214 13.58 -16.17 2.07
C ALA A 214 14.06 -16.31 0.62
N ILE A 215 15.33 -15.95 0.34
CA ILE A 215 15.93 -16.12 -1.00
C ILE A 215 15.96 -17.58 -1.41
N GLU A 216 16.34 -18.46 -0.49
CA GLU A 216 16.41 -19.91 -0.78
C GLU A 216 15.02 -20.48 -1.05
N ALA A 217 14.03 -20.10 -0.24
CA ALA A 217 12.64 -20.50 -0.43
C ALA A 217 12.08 -20.00 -1.76
N ALA A 218 12.27 -18.73 -2.08
CA ALA A 218 11.82 -18.14 -3.35
C ALA A 218 12.45 -18.84 -4.58
N ARG A 219 13.75 -19.09 -4.55
CA ARG A 219 14.44 -19.81 -5.61
C ARG A 219 13.89 -21.22 -5.80
N LYS A 220 13.60 -21.91 -4.71
CA LYS A 220 13.03 -23.26 -4.74
C LYS A 220 11.64 -23.28 -5.34
N ASP A 221 10.84 -22.28 -5.05
CA ASP A 221 9.47 -22.15 -5.51
C ASP A 221 9.35 -21.44 -6.87
N LYS A 222 10.49 -20.95 -7.42
CA LYS A 222 10.55 -20.15 -8.66
C LYS A 222 9.68 -18.89 -8.56
N GLU A 223 9.71 -18.25 -7.41
CA GLU A 223 8.98 -17.02 -7.11
C GLU A 223 9.95 -15.83 -7.10
N ASP A 224 9.55 -14.73 -7.74
CA ASP A 224 10.36 -13.52 -7.83
C ASP A 224 10.04 -12.50 -6.72
N ASP A 225 8.89 -12.64 -6.05
CA ASP A 225 8.47 -11.73 -4.99
C ASP A 225 8.90 -12.23 -3.62
N LEU A 226 10.03 -11.71 -3.13
CA LEU A 226 10.58 -12.05 -1.81
C LEU A 226 9.70 -11.64 -0.64
N LEU A 227 8.73 -10.74 -0.83
CA LEU A 227 7.80 -10.33 0.23
C LEU A 227 6.76 -11.40 0.56
N LEU A 228 6.70 -12.49 -0.22
CA LEU A 228 5.86 -13.65 0.09
C LEU A 228 6.47 -14.56 1.16
N TYR A 229 7.73 -14.38 1.52
CA TYR A 229 8.53 -15.18 2.44
C TYR A 229 9.03 -14.37 3.63
#